data_148b0555da673ae6b41e54d67684cffe
#
_entry.id   148b0555da673ae6b41e54d67684cffe
#
_cell.length_a   1.000
_cell.length_b   1.000
_cell.length_c   1.000
_cell.angle_alpha   90.00
_cell.angle_beta   90.00
_cell.angle_gamma   90.00
#
_symmetry.space_group_name_H-M   'P 1'
#
loop_
_entity.id
_entity.type
_entity.pdbx_description
1 polymer ?
#
loop_
_entity_poly.entity_id
_entity_poly.type
_entity_poly.pdbx_seq_one_letter_code
_entity_poly.pdbx_strand_id
1 'polypeptide(L)' 'MNRTKRQETENPIAVDIERLSSMLSCGHATARKIGAEAEAEIRINRRVLFNVEKVKEYINKISV' A
#
# COMPACT_ATOMS: atom_id res chain seq x y z
N MET A 1 18.01 14.11 13.27
CA MET A 1 17.83 14.04 12.83
C MET A 1 17.33 13.70 12.47
N ASN A 2 17.14 13.80 12.27
CA ASN A 2 16.68 13.56 11.75
C ASN A 2 16.21 13.19 11.23
N ARG A 3 16.07 13.05 11.16
CA ARG A 3 15.71 12.81 10.48
C ARG A 3 15.03 12.34 10.16
N THR A 4 14.75 12.32 10.32
CA THR A 4 14.15 12.08 9.85
C THR A 4 13.46 12.05 9.31
N LYS A 5 13.39 12.37 9.14
CA LYS A 5 12.88 12.61 8.47
C LYS A 5 12.42 12.17 7.89
N ARG A 6 12.33 12.24 7.81
CA ARG A 6 11.96 12.00 7.10
C ARG A 6 11.47 11.32 6.59
N GLN A 7 11.29 11.11 6.84
CA GLN A 7 10.90 10.54 6.32
C GLN A 7 10.03 10.23 5.47
N GLU A 8 9.76 10.83 5.17
CA GLU A 8 8.92 10.73 4.10
C GLU A 8 9.58 9.98 3.08
N THR A 9 9.09 8.86 2.79
CA THR A 9 9.72 7.89 1.96
C THR A 9 9.09 7.86 0.61
N GLU A 10 9.88 7.99 -0.42
CA GLU A 10 9.35 7.92 -1.77
C GLU A 10 8.99 6.50 -2.14
N ASN A 11 9.66 5.52 -1.52
CA ASN A 11 9.40 4.12 -1.82
C ASN A 11 9.12 3.37 -0.54
N PRO A 12 7.97 3.58 0.07
CA PRO A 12 7.67 2.89 1.31
C PRO A 12 7.47 1.40 1.07
N ILE A 13 7.80 0.61 2.08
CA ILE A 13 7.62 -0.83 2.00
C ILE A 13 6.15 -1.17 2.19
N ALA A 14 5.48 -0.46 3.08
CA ALA A 14 4.07 -0.69 3.36
C ALA A 14 3.39 0.63 3.61
N VAL A 15 2.11 0.70 3.28
CA VAL A 15 1.33 1.93 3.43
C VAL A 15 -0.02 1.59 4.01
N ASP A 16 -0.68 2.59 4.61
CA ASP A 16 -2.03 2.40 5.11
C ASP A 16 -3.03 2.55 3.97
N ILE A 17 -4.31 2.37 4.30
CA ILE A 17 -5.33 2.39 3.25
C ILE A 17 -5.48 3.76 2.59
N GLU A 18 -5.29 4.83 3.34
CA GLU A 18 -5.38 6.15 2.76
C GLU A 18 -4.30 6.37 1.71
N ARG A 19 -3.08 6.00 2.06
CA ARG A 19 -1.98 6.16 1.13
C ARG A 19 -2.15 5.23 -0.07
N LEU A 20 -2.59 4.00 0.19
CA LEU A 20 -2.78 3.05 -0.88
C LEU A 20 -3.83 3.54 -1.87
N SER A 21 -4.97 4.04 -1.37
CA SER A 21 -6.01 4.52 -2.25
C SER A 21 -5.52 5.70 -3.08
N SER A 22 -4.71 6.56 -2.48
CA SER A 22 -4.14 7.68 -3.20
C SER A 22 -3.19 7.20 -4.30
N MET A 23 -2.35 6.23 -3.98
CA MET A 23 -1.41 5.70 -4.95
C MET A 23 -2.12 5.02 -6.11
N LEU A 24 -3.26 4.39 -5.84
CA LEU A 24 -4.02 3.70 -6.87
C LEU A 24 -5.05 4.58 -7.55
N SER A 25 -5.21 5.82 -7.07
CA SER A 25 -6.17 6.76 -7.60
C SER A 25 -7.59 6.20 -7.56
N CYS A 26 -7.96 5.60 -6.45
CA CYS A 26 -9.28 5.02 -6.30
C CYS A 26 -9.77 5.21 -4.87
N GLY A 27 -11.00 4.82 -4.60
CA GLY A 27 -11.56 4.94 -3.28
C GLY A 27 -11.03 3.89 -2.33
N HIS A 28 -11.34 4.06 -1.03
CA HIS A 28 -10.85 3.16 -0.01
C HIS A 28 -11.35 1.72 -0.21
N ALA A 29 -12.62 1.58 -0.57
CA ALA A 29 -13.18 0.25 -0.75
C ALA A 29 -12.48 -0.51 -1.88
N THR A 30 -12.24 0.17 -2.99
CA THR A 30 -11.56 -0.45 -4.11
C THR A 30 -10.10 -0.77 -3.77
N ALA A 31 -9.45 0.17 -3.10
CA ALA A 31 -8.05 -0.05 -2.72
C ALA A 31 -7.93 -1.24 -1.78
N ARG A 32 -8.86 -1.36 -0.83
CA ARG A 32 -8.84 -2.46 0.10
C ARG A 32 -9.05 -3.79 -0.61
N LYS A 33 -9.93 -3.79 -1.59
CA LYS A 33 -10.17 -5.00 -2.37
C LYS A 33 -8.92 -5.40 -3.14
N ILE A 34 -8.27 -4.43 -3.76
CA ILE A 34 -7.04 -4.71 -4.49
C ILE A 34 -5.97 -5.25 -3.55
N GLY A 35 -5.84 -4.64 -2.37
CA GLY A 35 -4.87 -5.09 -1.41
C GLY A 35 -5.11 -6.51 -0.96
N ALA A 36 -6.39 -6.87 -0.79
CA ALA A 36 -6.74 -8.23 -0.38
C ALA A 36 -6.44 -9.23 -1.49
N GLU A 37 -6.77 -8.88 -2.72
CA GLU A 37 -6.53 -9.79 -3.84
C GLU A 37 -5.06 -9.95 -4.14
N ALA A 38 -4.29 -8.91 -3.87
CA ALA A 38 -2.85 -8.98 -4.02
C ALA A 38 -2.19 -9.74 -2.87
N GLU A 39 -2.98 -10.12 -1.86
CA GLU A 39 -2.47 -10.76 -0.64
C GLU A 39 -1.41 -9.88 0.00
N ALA A 40 -1.68 -8.58 -0.01
CA ALA A 40 -0.73 -7.60 0.47
C ALA A 40 -1.02 -7.09 1.87
N GLU A 41 -2.15 -7.48 2.44
CA GLU A 41 -2.54 -6.96 3.74
C GLU A 41 -1.62 -7.45 4.84
N ILE A 42 -1.17 -6.52 5.69
CA ILE A 42 -0.29 -6.81 6.80
C ILE A 42 -0.92 -6.22 8.05
N ARG A 43 -0.89 -6.97 9.13
CA ARG A 43 -1.34 -6.45 10.42
C ARG A 43 -0.15 -6.33 11.33
N ILE A 44 0.13 -5.10 11.75
CA ILE A 44 1.21 -4.83 12.67
C ILE A 44 0.60 -4.12 13.86
N ASN A 45 0.60 -4.80 15.00
CA ASN A 45 -0.06 -4.28 16.19
C ASN A 45 -1.53 -4.08 15.87
N ARG A 46 -2.03 -2.86 15.91
CA ARG A 46 -3.41 -2.58 15.62
C ARG A 46 -3.59 -1.90 14.28
N ARG A 47 -2.55 -1.87 13.50
CA ARG A 47 -2.58 -1.18 12.22
C ARG A 47 -2.69 -2.17 11.09
N VAL A 48 -3.45 -1.80 10.08
CA VAL A 48 -3.56 -2.58 8.86
C VAL A 48 -2.78 -1.82 7.80
N LEU A 49 -1.79 -2.48 7.23
CA LEU A 49 -0.95 -1.90 6.20
C LEU A 49 -0.97 -2.80 4.97
N PHE A 50 -0.43 -2.30 3.89
CA PHE A 50 -0.42 -3.04 2.64
C PHE A 50 0.98 -3.05 2.05
N ASN A 51 1.44 -4.22 1.68
CA ASN A 51 2.75 -4.42 1.09
C ASN A 51 2.75 -3.87 -0.32
N VAL A 52 3.50 -2.80 -0.55
CA VAL A 52 3.49 -2.11 -1.83
C VAL A 52 3.99 -3.00 -2.96
N GLU A 53 5.01 -3.80 -2.68
CA GLU A 53 5.57 -4.65 -3.71
C GLU A 53 4.55 -5.67 -4.23
N LYS A 54 3.78 -6.25 -3.30
CA LYS A 54 2.77 -7.23 -3.71
C LYS A 54 1.65 -6.56 -4.49
N VAL A 55 1.30 -5.34 -4.13
CA VAL A 55 0.29 -4.61 -4.87
C VAL A 55 0.78 -4.33 -6.28
N LYS A 56 2.04 -3.94 -6.40
CA LYS A 56 2.61 -3.70 -7.72
C LYS A 56 2.59 -4.95 -8.59
N GLU A 57 2.94 -6.08 -8.01
CA GLU A 57 2.93 -7.33 -8.76
C GLU A 57 1.54 -7.68 -9.22
N TYR A 58 0.56 -7.48 -8.35
CA TYR A 58 -0.82 -7.76 -8.72
C TYR A 58 -1.29 -6.87 -9.85
N ILE A 59 -0.99 -5.58 -9.76
CA ILE A 59 -1.39 -4.63 -10.79
C ILE A 59 -0.74 -5.02 -12.12
N ASN A 60 0.51 -5.41 -12.09
CA ASN A 60 1.20 -5.82 -13.31
C ASN A 60 0.57 -7.06 -13.93
N LYS A 61 0.09 -7.97 -13.08
CA LYS A 61 -0.54 -9.18 -13.58
C LYS A 61 -1.85 -8.90 -14.31
N ILE A 62 -2.63 -7.95 -13.81
CA ILE A 62 -3.94 -7.67 -14.41
C ILE A 62 -3.86 -6.59 -15.47
N SER A 63 -2.69 -5.99 -15.66
CA SER A 63 -2.51 -4.99 -16.71
C SER A 63 -2.29 -5.67 -18.04
N VAL A 64 -2.87 -5.10 -19.07
CA VAL A 64 -2.69 -5.66 -20.41
C VAL A 64 -2.03 -4.67 -21.32
#